data_a758cb67c32335c45b632142c0fc433c
#
_entry.id   a758cb67c32335c45b632142c0fc433c
#
_cell.length_a   1.000
_cell.length_b   1.000
_cell.length_c   1.000
_cell.angle_alpha   90.00
_cell.angle_beta   90.00
_cell.angle_gamma   90.00
#
_symmetry.space_group_name_H-M   'P 1'
#
loop_
_entity.id
_entity.type
_entity.pdbx_description
1 polymer ?
#
loop_
_entity_poly.entity_id
_entity_poly.type
_entity_poly.pdbx_seq_one_letter_code
_entity_poly.pdbx_strand_id
1 'polypeptide(L)'
;FELYVKEILLLDSSNIQPEEWNVIAKAIYIDINNYDAIIITHGTDTMAYTASMISFMIQNPKIPIIFTGSQLPIGNFLTDAIFNLRSAFAMAMSGVGGVFLAFDRQIILGTRAVKVRTTSFHAFESINTPPVGIVDSHGLTLQKNLIPQHDLDTTFNNKINSNVFLLKLTPATNPAIIDLLIKAKVQGIVIEAFGAGGIQFVRRD
;
A
#
# COMPACT_ATOMS: atom_id res chain seq x y z
N PHE A 1 -9.46 -1.85 -25.09
CA PHE A 1 -10.00 -2.18 -23.76
C PHE A 1 -11.17 -1.25 -23.44
N GLU A 2 -12.13 -1.75 -22.63
CA GLU A 2 -13.21 -0.95 -22.08
C GLU A 2 -12.77 -0.43 -20.71
N LEU A 3 -13.12 0.82 -20.40
CA LEU A 3 -12.83 1.47 -19.13
C LEU A 3 -14.11 1.87 -18.43
N TYR A 4 -14.31 1.36 -17.23
CA TYR A 4 -15.40 1.75 -16.34
C TYR A 4 -14.85 2.56 -15.18
N VAL A 5 -15.43 3.73 -14.93
CA VAL A 5 -15.01 4.63 -13.86
C VAL A 5 -16.09 4.71 -12.80
N LYS A 6 -15.69 4.54 -11.54
CA LYS A 6 -16.58 4.61 -10.39
C LYS A 6 -15.94 5.47 -9.30
N GLU A 7 -16.61 6.51 -8.88
CA GLU A 7 -16.23 7.25 -7.67
C GLU A 7 -16.67 6.45 -6.44
N ILE A 8 -15.71 6.12 -5.57
CA ILE A 8 -15.96 5.38 -4.32
C ILE A 8 -15.93 6.35 -3.14
N LEU A 9 -14.93 7.22 -3.12
CA LEU A 9 -14.67 8.20 -2.08
C LEU A 9 -14.12 9.48 -2.72
N LEU A 10 -14.48 10.63 -2.17
CA LEU A 10 -13.93 11.93 -2.54
C LEU A 10 -13.41 12.61 -1.28
N LEU A 11 -12.15 12.34 -0.92
CA LEU A 11 -11.52 12.91 0.27
C LEU A 11 -10.00 13.01 0.10
N ASP A 12 -9.40 13.90 0.88
CA ASP A 12 -7.95 13.94 1.04
C ASP A 12 -7.47 12.67 1.74
N SER A 13 -6.42 12.04 1.23
CA SER A 13 -5.93 10.77 1.76
C SER A 13 -5.43 10.87 3.21
N SER A 14 -5.06 12.06 3.70
CA SER A 14 -4.74 12.28 5.11
C SER A 14 -5.93 12.02 6.05
N ASN A 15 -7.15 12.02 5.53
CA ASN A 15 -8.38 11.74 6.27
C ASN A 15 -8.85 10.28 6.17
N ILE A 16 -8.11 9.40 5.51
CA ILE A 16 -8.41 7.97 5.45
C ILE A 16 -8.32 7.37 6.86
N GLN A 17 -9.39 6.69 7.26
CA GLN A 17 -9.51 5.93 8.50
C GLN A 17 -9.75 4.44 8.16
N PRO A 18 -9.74 3.52 9.14
CA PRO A 18 -10.02 2.10 8.90
C PRO A 18 -11.37 1.82 8.24
N GLU A 19 -12.36 2.68 8.42
CA GLU A 19 -13.69 2.58 7.83
C GLU A 19 -13.63 2.73 6.30
N GLU A 20 -12.82 3.66 5.79
CA GLU A 20 -12.64 3.87 4.35
C GLU A 20 -11.95 2.66 3.70
N TRP A 21 -11.03 1.98 4.39
CA TRP A 21 -10.45 0.75 3.88
C TRP A 21 -11.49 -0.35 3.67
N ASN A 22 -12.49 -0.46 4.57
CA ASN A 22 -13.60 -1.38 4.39
C ASN A 22 -14.46 -1.02 3.17
N VAL A 23 -14.71 0.26 2.93
CA VAL A 23 -15.44 0.74 1.75
C VAL A 23 -14.70 0.38 0.47
N ILE A 24 -13.39 0.69 0.41
CA ILE A 24 -12.53 0.40 -0.74
C ILE A 24 -12.46 -1.11 -1.00
N ALA A 25 -12.15 -1.90 0.04
CA ALA A 25 -12.00 -3.35 -0.08
C ALA A 25 -13.30 -4.02 -0.53
N LYS A 26 -14.45 -3.59 0.00
CA LYS A 26 -15.77 -4.08 -0.40
C LYS A 26 -16.06 -3.75 -1.86
N ALA A 27 -15.77 -2.53 -2.30
CA ALA A 27 -15.96 -2.13 -3.69
C ALA A 27 -15.11 -2.98 -4.63
N ILE A 28 -13.84 -3.21 -4.31
CA ILE A 28 -12.96 -4.09 -5.09
C ILE A 28 -13.51 -5.52 -5.13
N TYR A 29 -13.89 -6.09 -3.97
CA TYR A 29 -14.32 -7.49 -3.89
C TYR A 29 -15.63 -7.75 -4.65
N ILE A 30 -16.55 -6.80 -4.70
CA ILE A 30 -17.79 -6.91 -5.51
C ILE A 30 -17.46 -7.00 -6.99
N ASP A 31 -16.46 -6.25 -7.43
CA ASP A 31 -16.15 -6.08 -8.86
C ASP A 31 -14.99 -6.99 -9.35
N ILE A 32 -14.29 -7.69 -8.44
CA ILE A 32 -13.05 -8.43 -8.74
C ILE A 32 -13.22 -9.55 -9.79
N ASN A 33 -14.41 -10.13 -9.91
CA ASN A 33 -14.71 -11.16 -10.89
C ASN A 33 -15.33 -10.62 -12.20
N ASN A 34 -15.57 -9.30 -12.26
CA ASN A 34 -16.23 -8.65 -13.39
C ASN A 34 -15.25 -7.95 -14.32
N TYR A 35 -14.00 -7.75 -13.89
CA TYR A 35 -12.97 -7.01 -14.62
C TYR A 35 -11.64 -7.75 -14.66
N ASP A 36 -10.85 -7.48 -15.69
CA ASP A 36 -9.50 -8.05 -15.85
C ASP A 36 -8.46 -7.37 -14.96
N ALA A 37 -8.73 -6.16 -14.49
CA ALA A 37 -7.87 -5.38 -13.57
C ALA A 37 -8.68 -4.30 -12.86
N ILE A 38 -8.18 -3.84 -11.72
CA ILE A 38 -8.76 -2.71 -10.99
C ILE A 38 -7.64 -1.70 -10.71
N ILE A 39 -7.84 -0.44 -11.13
CA ILE A 39 -6.93 0.67 -10.83
C ILE A 39 -7.63 1.61 -9.85
N ILE A 40 -6.97 1.95 -8.76
CA ILE A 40 -7.46 2.86 -7.73
C ILE A 40 -6.59 4.12 -7.74
N THR A 41 -7.19 5.26 -8.07
CA THR A 41 -6.54 6.56 -7.89
C THR A 41 -6.71 7.01 -6.44
N HIS A 42 -5.60 7.37 -5.80
CA HIS A 42 -5.54 7.63 -4.36
C HIS A 42 -4.55 8.76 -4.07
N GLY A 43 -4.83 9.57 -3.06
CA GLY A 43 -3.88 10.58 -2.58
C GLY A 43 -2.62 9.92 -2.00
N THR A 44 -1.46 10.57 -2.18
CA THR A 44 -0.16 9.93 -1.93
C THR A 44 0.18 9.72 -0.45
N ASP A 45 -0.43 10.46 0.49
CA ASP A 45 -0.01 10.45 1.89
C ASP A 45 -0.27 9.11 2.59
N THR A 46 -1.41 8.48 2.29
CA THR A 46 -1.77 7.18 2.90
C THR A 46 -1.90 6.05 1.90
N MET A 47 -1.53 6.27 0.62
CA MET A 47 -1.63 5.25 -0.44
C MET A 47 -0.92 3.94 -0.07
N ALA A 48 0.28 4.01 0.50
CA ALA A 48 1.04 2.84 0.92
C ALA A 48 0.33 2.05 2.03
N TYR A 49 -0.29 2.75 2.99
CA TYR A 49 -1.10 2.12 4.05
C TYR A 49 -2.33 1.44 3.47
N THR A 50 -3.06 2.14 2.59
CA THR A 50 -4.25 1.57 1.94
C THR A 50 -3.89 0.36 1.08
N ALA A 51 -2.84 0.43 0.25
CA ALA A 51 -2.39 -0.70 -0.56
C ALA A 51 -1.99 -1.91 0.29
N SER A 52 -1.30 -1.67 1.41
CA SER A 52 -0.95 -2.72 2.37
C SER A 52 -2.19 -3.35 3.00
N MET A 53 -3.12 -2.54 3.51
CA MET A 53 -4.37 -3.04 4.10
C MET A 53 -5.19 -3.85 3.11
N ILE A 54 -5.36 -3.37 1.88
CA ILE A 54 -6.09 -4.10 0.84
C ILE A 54 -5.41 -5.44 0.53
N SER A 55 -4.07 -5.50 0.57
CA SER A 55 -3.33 -6.77 0.40
C SER A 55 -3.67 -7.81 1.47
N PHE A 56 -3.98 -7.38 2.70
CA PHE A 56 -4.41 -8.28 3.78
C PHE A 56 -5.91 -8.57 3.76
N MET A 57 -6.72 -7.62 3.32
CA MET A 57 -8.19 -7.77 3.26
C MET A 57 -8.63 -8.61 2.06
N ILE A 58 -7.94 -8.51 0.93
CA ILE A 58 -8.19 -9.26 -0.30
C ILE A 58 -6.96 -10.11 -0.59
N GLN A 59 -7.01 -11.35 -0.15
CA GLN A 59 -5.90 -12.28 -0.32
C GLN A 59 -6.06 -13.08 -1.61
N ASN A 60 -4.94 -13.37 -2.25
CA ASN A 60 -4.83 -14.16 -3.48
C ASN A 60 -5.68 -13.60 -4.65
N PRO A 61 -5.71 -12.29 -4.90
CA PRO A 61 -6.47 -11.76 -6.03
C PRO A 61 -5.89 -12.33 -7.34
N LYS A 62 -6.78 -12.83 -8.21
CA LYS A 62 -6.37 -13.42 -9.50
C LYS A 62 -6.12 -12.37 -10.56
N ILE A 63 -6.56 -11.13 -10.33
CA ILE A 63 -6.34 -9.99 -11.21
C ILE A 63 -5.44 -8.96 -10.52
N PRO A 64 -4.76 -8.09 -11.27
CA PRO A 64 -3.99 -7.00 -10.68
C PRO A 64 -4.91 -5.93 -10.11
N ILE A 65 -4.64 -5.54 -8.87
CA ILE A 65 -5.26 -4.40 -8.16
C ILE A 65 -4.16 -3.37 -7.96
N ILE A 66 -4.26 -2.20 -8.61
CA ILE A 66 -3.16 -1.24 -8.69
C ILE A 66 -3.57 0.08 -8.07
N PHE A 67 -2.85 0.50 -7.05
CA PHE A 67 -2.92 1.85 -6.50
C PHE A 67 -2.00 2.79 -7.27
N THR A 68 -2.49 3.97 -7.59
CA THR A 68 -1.71 5.02 -8.22
C THR A 68 -2.25 6.40 -7.82
N GLY A 69 -1.51 7.45 -8.14
CA GLY A 69 -1.87 8.82 -7.86
C GLY A 69 -0.80 9.78 -8.38
N SER A 70 -0.77 10.99 -7.86
CA SER A 70 0.23 11.96 -8.27
C SER A 70 0.62 12.92 -7.15
N GLN A 71 1.83 13.46 -7.25
CA GLN A 71 2.28 14.54 -6.37
C GLN A 71 1.66 15.89 -6.77
N LEU A 72 1.45 16.07 -8.07
CA LEU A 72 0.82 17.28 -8.59
C LEU A 72 -0.51 16.93 -9.29
N PRO A 73 -1.55 17.78 -9.11
CA PRO A 73 -2.83 17.58 -9.77
C PRO A 73 -2.68 17.45 -11.29
N ILE A 74 -3.55 16.67 -11.92
CA ILE A 74 -3.48 16.38 -13.37
C ILE A 74 -3.55 17.65 -14.24
N GLY A 75 -4.16 18.71 -13.75
CA GLY A 75 -4.19 20.03 -14.44
C GLY A 75 -2.91 20.85 -14.32
N ASN A 76 -1.93 20.42 -13.53
CA ASN A 76 -0.65 21.09 -13.42
C ASN A 76 0.24 20.75 -14.63
N PHE A 77 0.92 21.73 -15.19
CA PHE A 77 1.82 21.55 -16.35
C PHE A 77 2.95 20.53 -16.09
N LEU A 78 3.43 20.45 -14.86
CA LEU A 78 4.52 19.53 -14.44
C LEU A 78 3.99 18.24 -13.82
N THR A 79 2.73 17.90 -14.01
CA THR A 79 2.12 16.74 -13.35
C THR A 79 2.81 15.42 -13.69
N ASP A 80 2.98 14.58 -12.68
CA ASP A 80 3.41 13.19 -12.78
C ASP A 80 2.23 12.22 -13.00
N ALA A 81 0.98 12.70 -12.89
CA ALA A 81 -0.22 11.87 -12.94
C ALA A 81 -0.31 10.99 -14.19
N ILE A 82 0.02 11.55 -15.36
CA ILE A 82 -0.10 10.82 -16.64
C ILE A 82 0.87 9.65 -16.70
N PHE A 83 2.10 9.82 -16.24
CA PHE A 83 3.11 8.76 -16.23
C PHE A 83 2.76 7.68 -15.22
N ASN A 84 2.26 8.05 -14.05
CA ASN A 84 1.83 7.11 -13.02
C ASN A 84 0.62 6.29 -13.49
N LEU A 85 -0.38 6.93 -14.12
CA LEU A 85 -1.51 6.24 -14.73
C LEU A 85 -1.08 5.27 -15.84
N ARG A 86 -0.17 5.69 -16.73
CA ARG A 86 0.37 4.80 -17.78
C ARG A 86 1.05 3.58 -17.18
N SER A 87 1.81 3.75 -16.11
CA SER A 87 2.45 2.64 -15.40
C SER A 87 1.41 1.70 -14.77
N ALA A 88 0.34 2.26 -14.19
CA ALA A 88 -0.76 1.47 -13.66
C ALA A 88 -1.48 0.66 -14.76
N PHE A 89 -1.76 1.27 -15.91
CA PHE A 89 -2.35 0.57 -17.05
C PHE A 89 -1.41 -0.51 -17.62
N ALA A 90 -0.11 -0.25 -17.69
CA ALA A 90 0.86 -1.27 -18.11
C ALA A 90 0.82 -2.49 -17.18
N MET A 91 0.73 -2.26 -15.87
CA MET A 91 0.58 -3.34 -14.90
C MET A 91 -0.78 -4.04 -15.02
N ALA A 92 -1.86 -3.30 -15.24
CA ALA A 92 -3.20 -3.85 -15.45
C ALA A 92 -3.23 -4.84 -16.62
N MET A 93 -2.59 -4.50 -17.73
CA MET A 93 -2.49 -5.34 -18.93
C MET A 93 -1.61 -6.57 -18.75
N SER A 94 -0.84 -6.68 -17.67
CA SER A 94 0.01 -7.85 -17.42
C SER A 94 -0.77 -9.11 -17.07
N GLY A 95 -1.99 -8.98 -16.57
CA GLY A 95 -2.83 -10.08 -16.05
C GLY A 95 -2.28 -10.75 -14.79
N VAL A 96 -1.21 -10.22 -14.19
CA VAL A 96 -0.58 -10.81 -12.99
C VAL A 96 -1.33 -10.38 -11.75
N GLY A 97 -1.98 -11.35 -11.08
CA GLY A 97 -2.73 -11.11 -9.85
C GLY A 97 -1.88 -10.61 -8.70
N GLY A 98 -2.47 -9.78 -7.86
CA GLY A 98 -1.80 -9.17 -6.71
C GLY A 98 -2.27 -7.75 -6.44
N VAL A 99 -1.80 -7.19 -5.32
CA VAL A 99 -2.03 -5.77 -4.99
C VAL A 99 -0.71 -5.02 -5.16
N PHE A 100 -0.74 -3.97 -5.96
CA PHE A 100 0.44 -3.21 -6.36
C PHE A 100 0.25 -1.73 -6.17
N LEU A 101 1.37 -1.01 -6.09
CA LEU A 101 1.44 0.44 -6.18
C LEU A 101 2.29 0.80 -7.40
N ALA A 102 1.72 1.58 -8.32
CA ALA A 102 2.40 2.07 -9.52
C ALA A 102 2.72 3.57 -9.36
N PHE A 103 4.00 3.92 -9.27
CA PHE A 103 4.43 5.29 -9.11
C PHE A 103 5.85 5.48 -9.65
N ASP A 104 6.12 6.61 -10.27
CA ASP A 104 7.43 6.94 -10.85
C ASP A 104 8.04 5.78 -11.66
N ARG A 105 7.24 5.20 -12.56
CA ARG A 105 7.62 4.07 -13.43
C ARG A 105 7.97 2.76 -12.68
N GLN A 106 7.78 2.70 -11.39
CA GLN A 106 7.99 1.49 -10.60
C GLN A 106 6.67 0.82 -10.28
N ILE A 107 6.70 -0.51 -10.24
CA ILE A 107 5.61 -1.33 -9.71
C ILE A 107 6.13 -1.97 -8.42
N ILE A 108 5.49 -1.63 -7.33
CA ILE A 108 5.87 -2.05 -5.97
C ILE A 108 4.75 -2.93 -5.42
N LEU A 109 5.09 -4.00 -4.70
CA LEU A 109 4.08 -4.77 -3.96
C LEU A 109 3.38 -3.89 -2.93
N GLY A 110 2.06 -3.97 -2.82
CA GLY A 110 1.28 -3.17 -1.87
C GLY A 110 1.76 -3.31 -0.42
N THR A 111 2.25 -4.48 -0.03
CA THR A 111 2.81 -4.74 1.31
C THR A 111 4.25 -4.24 1.50
N ARG A 112 4.89 -3.71 0.45
CA ARG A 112 6.29 -3.27 0.48
C ARG A 112 6.47 -1.78 0.19
N ALA A 113 5.39 -1.10 -0.23
CA ALA A 113 5.44 0.31 -0.57
C ALA A 113 5.53 1.18 0.69
N VAL A 114 6.43 2.16 0.67
CA VAL A 114 6.54 3.20 1.71
C VAL A 114 6.74 4.55 1.03
N LYS A 115 6.02 5.58 1.47
CA LYS A 115 6.27 6.97 1.05
C LYS A 115 7.46 7.51 1.83
N VAL A 116 8.56 7.74 1.17
CA VAL A 116 9.83 8.18 1.79
C VAL A 116 10.15 9.64 1.51
N ARG A 117 9.46 10.27 0.55
CA ARG A 117 9.66 11.70 0.22
C ARG A 117 8.34 12.42 0.05
N THR A 118 8.25 13.63 0.59
CA THR A 118 7.02 14.42 0.60
C THR A 118 6.72 15.06 -0.75
N THR A 119 7.72 15.63 -1.42
CA THR A 119 7.52 16.48 -2.62
C THR A 119 8.16 15.92 -3.89
N SER A 120 9.01 14.92 -3.80
CA SER A 120 9.66 14.31 -4.97
C SER A 120 8.68 13.47 -5.78
N PHE A 121 8.84 13.46 -7.10
CA PHE A 121 8.15 12.51 -7.96
C PHE A 121 8.58 11.06 -7.67
N HIS A 122 9.82 10.85 -7.24
CA HIS A 122 10.29 9.58 -6.67
C HIS A 122 9.89 9.50 -5.18
N ALA A 123 8.59 9.43 -4.91
CA ALA A 123 8.04 9.52 -3.56
C ALA A 123 8.01 8.19 -2.81
N PHE A 124 7.88 7.07 -3.51
CA PHE A 124 7.73 5.74 -2.93
C PHE A 124 8.95 4.87 -3.20
N GLU A 125 9.25 4.01 -2.23
CA GLU A 125 10.28 2.97 -2.33
C GLU A 125 9.71 1.61 -1.90
N SER A 126 10.33 0.55 -2.43
CA SER A 126 10.06 -0.83 -2.01
C SER A 126 10.99 -1.21 -0.87
N ILE A 127 10.44 -1.60 0.27
CA ILE A 127 11.23 -1.91 1.47
C ILE A 127 11.59 -3.39 1.53
N ASN A 128 12.88 -3.67 1.77
CA ASN A 128 13.48 -5.00 1.93
C ASN A 128 13.35 -5.94 0.70
N THR A 129 12.90 -5.41 -0.44
CA THR A 129 12.85 -6.12 -1.72
C THR A 129 12.86 -5.09 -2.84
N PRO A 130 13.43 -5.36 -4.01
CA PRO A 130 13.33 -4.43 -5.13
C PRO A 130 11.90 -4.29 -5.62
N PRO A 131 11.57 -3.22 -6.37
CA PRO A 131 10.32 -3.13 -7.12
C PRO A 131 10.12 -4.38 -7.99
N VAL A 132 8.90 -4.87 -8.06
CA VAL A 132 8.57 -6.07 -8.85
C VAL A 132 8.43 -5.78 -10.34
N GLY A 133 8.40 -4.50 -10.73
CA GLY A 133 8.35 -4.11 -12.13
C GLY A 133 8.88 -2.72 -12.36
N ILE A 134 9.32 -2.50 -13.60
CA ILE A 134 9.78 -1.20 -14.11
C ILE A 134 9.13 -0.96 -15.47
N VAL A 135 8.68 0.28 -15.69
CA VAL A 135 8.12 0.72 -16.97
C VAL A 135 9.10 1.68 -17.62
N ASP A 136 9.60 1.31 -18.78
CA ASP A 136 10.54 2.12 -19.58
C ASP A 136 10.13 2.17 -21.05
N SER A 137 11.05 2.52 -21.96
CA SER A 137 10.82 2.60 -23.39
C SER A 137 10.51 1.23 -24.04
N HIS A 138 10.85 0.13 -23.40
CA HIS A 138 10.56 -1.23 -23.85
C HIS A 138 9.23 -1.77 -23.30
N GLY A 139 8.54 -0.98 -22.47
CA GLY A 139 7.29 -1.33 -21.79
C GLY A 139 7.48 -1.78 -20.36
N LEU A 140 6.61 -2.65 -19.88
CA LEU A 140 6.65 -3.19 -18.53
C LEU A 140 7.54 -4.45 -18.48
N THR A 141 8.58 -4.38 -17.65
CA THR A 141 9.40 -5.54 -17.28
C THR A 141 9.05 -5.97 -15.86
N LEU A 142 8.60 -7.22 -15.66
CA LEU A 142 8.22 -7.80 -14.37
C LEU A 142 9.21 -8.85 -13.89
N GLN A 143 9.56 -8.77 -12.62
CA GLN A 143 10.29 -9.80 -11.88
C GLN A 143 9.28 -10.76 -11.22
N LYS A 144 8.68 -11.65 -12.01
CA LYS A 144 7.59 -12.53 -11.57
C LYS A 144 7.96 -13.42 -10.38
N ASN A 145 9.23 -13.76 -10.21
CA ASN A 145 9.74 -14.51 -9.07
C ASN A 145 9.64 -13.78 -7.73
N LEU A 146 9.47 -12.46 -7.74
CA LEU A 146 9.26 -11.64 -6.55
C LEU A 146 7.79 -11.43 -6.21
N ILE A 147 6.87 -11.83 -7.11
CA ILE A 147 5.43 -11.67 -6.91
C ILE A 147 4.89 -12.99 -6.34
N PRO A 148 4.36 -12.99 -5.10
CA PRO A 148 3.76 -14.18 -4.53
C PRO A 148 2.62 -14.68 -5.43
N GLN A 149 2.69 -15.96 -5.79
CA GLN A 149 1.64 -16.64 -6.55
C GLN A 149 1.11 -17.80 -5.71
N HIS A 150 -0.20 -17.90 -5.61
CA HIS A 150 -0.86 -18.95 -4.86
C HIS A 150 -2.01 -19.53 -5.69
N ASP A 151 -2.11 -20.86 -5.72
CA ASP A 151 -3.25 -21.58 -6.33
C ASP A 151 -4.48 -21.60 -5.38
N LEU A 152 -4.55 -20.62 -4.50
CA LEU A 152 -5.65 -20.46 -3.56
C LEU A 152 -6.71 -19.52 -4.14
N ASP A 153 -7.95 -19.72 -3.74
CA ASP A 153 -9.04 -18.83 -4.10
C ASP A 153 -8.85 -17.44 -3.50
N THR A 154 -9.40 -16.44 -4.19
CA THR A 154 -9.46 -15.08 -3.65
C THR A 154 -10.37 -15.08 -2.41
N THR A 155 -9.86 -14.57 -1.30
CA THR A 155 -10.64 -14.44 -0.06
C THR A 155 -10.78 -12.97 0.35
N PHE A 156 -11.86 -12.67 1.04
CA PHE A 156 -12.14 -11.34 1.57
C PHE A 156 -12.32 -11.38 3.08
N ASN A 157 -11.52 -10.57 3.77
CA ASN A 157 -11.61 -10.38 5.21
C ASN A 157 -11.75 -8.90 5.54
N ASN A 158 -12.92 -8.48 6.00
CA ASN A 158 -13.22 -7.10 6.39
C ASN A 158 -13.07 -6.82 7.89
N LYS A 159 -12.51 -7.76 8.65
CA LYS A 159 -12.29 -7.57 10.08
C LYS A 159 -11.02 -6.76 10.31
N ILE A 160 -11.19 -5.56 10.82
CA ILE A 160 -10.10 -4.65 11.19
C ILE A 160 -10.15 -4.43 12.70
N ASN A 161 -9.01 -4.52 13.36
CA ASN A 161 -8.85 -4.07 14.73
C ASN A 161 -7.99 -2.80 14.74
N SER A 162 -8.59 -1.66 14.99
CA SER A 162 -7.92 -0.37 15.04
C SER A 162 -7.26 -0.07 16.40
N ASN A 163 -7.52 -0.91 17.44
CA ASN A 163 -6.93 -0.73 18.77
C ASN A 163 -5.53 -1.35 18.86
N VAL A 164 -4.68 -0.98 17.90
CA VAL A 164 -3.28 -1.42 17.78
C VAL A 164 -2.38 -0.19 17.80
N PHE A 165 -1.27 -0.27 18.52
CA PHE A 165 -0.30 0.81 18.65
C PHE A 165 1.04 0.43 18.01
N LEU A 166 1.58 1.30 17.16
CA LEU A 166 2.94 1.17 16.65
C LEU A 166 3.91 1.86 17.59
N LEU A 167 4.77 1.08 18.24
CA LEU A 167 5.82 1.55 19.12
C LEU A 167 7.18 1.51 18.42
N LYS A 168 7.62 2.67 17.93
CA LYS A 168 8.97 2.82 17.40
C LYS A 168 9.94 3.06 18.55
N LEU A 169 10.92 2.16 18.70
CA LEU A 169 11.96 2.30 19.71
C LEU A 169 13.03 3.31 19.26
N THR A 170 13.42 4.16 20.20
CA THR A 170 14.56 5.05 20.08
C THR A 170 15.49 4.86 21.29
N PRO A 171 16.77 5.30 21.25
CA PRO A 171 17.66 5.19 22.41
C PRO A 171 17.12 5.82 23.70
N ALA A 172 16.21 6.81 23.58
CA ALA A 172 15.59 7.47 24.71
C ALA A 172 14.20 6.92 25.09
N THR A 173 13.72 5.84 24.46
CA THR A 173 12.40 5.29 24.76
C THR A 173 12.28 4.87 26.21
N ASN A 174 11.33 5.49 26.94
CA ASN A 174 11.05 5.17 28.33
C ASN A 174 10.15 3.91 28.39
N PRO A 175 10.56 2.84 29.10
CA PRO A 175 9.75 1.62 29.25
C PRO A 175 8.37 1.86 29.85
N ALA A 176 8.15 2.92 30.64
CA ALA A 176 6.85 3.28 31.19
C ALA A 176 5.75 3.48 30.13
N ILE A 177 6.11 3.66 28.84
CA ILE A 177 5.13 3.71 27.75
C ILE A 177 4.32 2.41 27.69
N ILE A 178 4.89 1.26 28.01
CA ILE A 178 4.20 -0.04 27.99
C ILE A 178 3.09 -0.04 29.06
N ASP A 179 3.37 0.46 30.25
CA ASP A 179 2.37 0.55 31.33
C ASP A 179 1.21 1.48 30.95
N LEU A 180 1.50 2.56 30.22
CA LEU A 180 0.48 3.47 29.69
C LEU A 180 -0.40 2.79 28.65
N LEU A 181 0.19 2.02 27.72
CA LEU A 181 -0.55 1.27 26.71
C LEU A 181 -1.43 0.16 27.32
N ILE A 182 -0.94 -0.53 28.37
CA ILE A 182 -1.73 -1.49 29.14
C ILE A 182 -2.91 -0.79 29.83
N LYS A 183 -2.69 0.32 30.49
CA LYS A 183 -3.75 1.13 31.13
C LYS A 183 -4.77 1.63 30.12
N ALA A 184 -4.34 1.98 28.92
CA ALA A 184 -5.20 2.39 27.80
C ALA A 184 -5.95 1.20 27.15
N LYS A 185 -5.71 -0.03 27.60
CA LYS A 185 -6.32 -1.27 27.09
C LYS A 185 -6.10 -1.47 25.59
N VAL A 186 -4.90 -1.11 25.08
CA VAL A 186 -4.48 -1.38 23.73
C VAL A 186 -4.45 -2.91 23.50
N GLN A 187 -5.06 -3.38 22.41
CA GLN A 187 -5.22 -4.81 22.13
C GLN A 187 -4.03 -5.44 21.40
N GLY A 188 -3.20 -4.61 20.75
CA GLY A 188 -2.00 -5.06 20.07
C GLY A 188 -0.92 -3.99 20.03
N ILE A 189 0.33 -4.40 20.15
CA ILE A 189 1.49 -3.52 20.01
C ILE A 189 2.39 -4.10 18.92
N VAL A 190 2.67 -3.30 17.90
CA VAL A 190 3.71 -3.60 16.91
C VAL A 190 4.95 -2.82 17.32
N ILE A 191 6.06 -3.53 17.57
CA ILE A 191 7.32 -2.91 17.98
C ILE A 191 8.24 -2.78 16.76
N GLU A 192 8.56 -1.54 16.37
CA GLU A 192 9.64 -1.24 15.45
C GLU A 192 10.95 -1.16 16.24
N ALA A 193 11.67 -2.30 16.27
CA ALA A 193 12.88 -2.48 17.06
C ALA A 193 14.15 -2.09 16.28
N PHE A 194 15.33 -2.20 16.91
CA PHE A 194 16.61 -1.93 16.27
C PHE A 194 17.10 -3.11 15.44
N GLY A 195 17.72 -2.82 14.29
CA GLY A 195 18.38 -3.83 13.45
C GLY A 195 17.50 -5.06 13.22
N ALA A 196 17.98 -6.22 13.59
CA ALA A 196 17.30 -7.52 13.44
C ALA A 196 16.31 -7.82 14.59
N GLY A 197 15.77 -6.83 15.28
CA GLY A 197 14.82 -7.00 16.36
C GLY A 197 15.41 -6.74 17.76
N GLY A 198 16.56 -6.09 17.84
CA GLY A 198 17.18 -5.71 19.13
C GLY A 198 16.34 -4.68 19.89
N ILE A 199 16.31 -4.83 21.22
CA ILE A 199 15.69 -3.88 22.16
C ILE A 199 16.70 -3.47 23.22
N GLN A 200 16.47 -2.37 23.90
CA GLN A 200 17.28 -1.98 25.06
C GLN A 200 16.96 -2.90 26.24
N PHE A 201 17.99 -3.54 26.80
CA PHE A 201 17.87 -4.42 27.97
C PHE A 201 18.75 -3.98 29.15
N VAL A 202 19.59 -2.96 28.94
CA VAL A 202 20.40 -2.33 29.99
C VAL A 202 20.09 -0.86 30.00
N ARG A 203 19.59 -0.36 31.12
CA ARG A 203 19.45 1.09 31.39
C ARG A 203 20.54 1.52 32.35
N ARG A 204 21.23 2.60 32.02
CA ARG A 204 22.14 3.29 32.95
C ARG A 204 21.31 4.41 33.59
N ASP A 205 21.16 4.35 34.90
CA ASP A 205 20.53 5.38 35.70
C ASP A 205 21.48 6.59 35.85
#